data_7396b1df609f1a27dab992380b54a2d1
#
_entry.id   7396b1df609f1a27dab992380b54a2d1
#
_cell.length_a   1.000
_cell.length_b   1.000
_cell.length_c   1.000
_cell.angle_alpha   90.00
_cell.angle_beta   90.00
_cell.angle_gamma   90.00
#
_symmetry.space_group_name_H-M   'P 1'
#
loop_
_entity.id
_entity.type
_entity.pdbx_description
1 polymer ?
#
loop_
_entity_poly.entity_id
_entity_poly.type
_entity_poly.pdbx_seq_one_letter_code
_entity_poly.pdbx_strand_id
1 'polypeptide(L)'
;MGTKFSVLLLLFILFPLALAQLKVGFYNSTCPRAESIIGQIVAKRFNTTASGCDASILIDSTNTTESEKDAGANQTVREFELIDEAKVALEKECPSTVSCADIITLATRDAVALSKGPFYAVPTGRRDGLVSNPDEVFLPGPTISVSDAINVFAAKKLTVNNMVALLGGHTVGVAHCSFFEDRLSNFQGTNAPDPTMDPALVAELKRICSGNNDPTAFLDQGTPFVLDNQFYNQTLFKRGVMQIDQRLASDKSTSGIVSGFASNNAAFRLRFAEAMVKMGSIEVLVGNNGQIRQNCRVVNQGKPLSSGNLGQGKPKKPVDQPKPKKQKSKTKRQKPKSKKNPKNGKK
;
A
#
# COMPACT_ATOMS: atom_id res chain seq x y z
N MET A 1 27.01 -72.23 15.11
CA MET A 1 26.95 -70.81 15.55
C MET A 1 26.38 -69.97 14.41
N GLY A 2 25.11 -69.75 14.45
CA GLY A 2 24.42 -68.97 13.39
C GLY A 2 24.02 -67.58 13.92
N THR A 3 24.63 -66.56 13.41
CA THR A 3 24.31 -65.15 13.72
C THR A 3 23.10 -64.73 12.89
N LYS A 4 21.97 -64.51 13.56
CA LYS A 4 20.75 -63.91 12.95
C LYS A 4 20.97 -62.41 12.80
N PHE A 5 21.12 -61.95 11.56
CA PHE A 5 21.07 -60.50 11.21
C PHE A 5 19.62 -60.06 11.22
N SER A 6 19.23 -59.28 12.22
CA SER A 6 17.93 -58.57 12.28
C SER A 6 18.03 -57.31 11.46
N VAL A 7 17.46 -57.33 10.25
CA VAL A 7 17.33 -56.11 9.43
C VAL A 7 16.14 -55.32 9.97
N LEU A 8 16.46 -54.25 10.72
CA LEU A 8 15.48 -53.29 11.18
C LEU A 8 15.14 -52.35 10.01
N LEU A 9 14.04 -52.62 9.29
CA LEU A 9 13.53 -51.81 8.21
C LEU A 9 12.93 -50.52 8.82
N LEU A 10 13.70 -49.43 8.87
CA LEU A 10 13.23 -48.09 9.20
C LEU A 10 12.37 -47.59 8.05
N LEU A 11 11.06 -47.79 8.12
CA LEU A 11 10.07 -47.11 7.30
C LEU A 11 10.07 -45.63 7.68
N PHE A 12 10.90 -44.82 7.02
CA PHE A 12 10.72 -43.36 6.95
C PHE A 12 9.41 -43.10 6.20
N ILE A 13 8.32 -42.93 6.93
CA ILE A 13 7.11 -42.35 6.42
C ILE A 13 7.47 -40.87 6.09
N LEU A 14 7.86 -40.62 4.83
CA LEU A 14 7.92 -39.30 4.26
C LEU A 14 6.48 -38.77 4.23
N PHE A 15 6.01 -38.21 5.35
CA PHE A 15 4.91 -37.28 5.29
C PHE A 15 5.42 -36.10 4.45
N PRO A 16 4.83 -35.80 3.28
CA PRO A 16 5.10 -34.56 2.63
C PRO A 16 4.68 -33.48 3.63
N LEU A 17 5.63 -32.78 4.21
CA LEU A 17 5.39 -31.47 4.80
C LEU A 17 4.80 -30.65 3.67
N ALA A 18 3.48 -30.66 3.55
CA ALA A 18 2.76 -29.72 2.70
C ALA A 18 3.05 -28.34 3.30
N LEU A 19 4.15 -27.74 2.88
CA LEU A 19 4.41 -26.33 3.17
C LEU A 19 3.20 -25.58 2.63
N ALA A 20 2.41 -25.07 3.55
CA ALA A 20 1.28 -24.23 3.18
C ALA A 20 1.82 -23.06 2.36
N GLN A 21 1.47 -23.06 1.08
CA GLN A 21 1.97 -22.09 0.10
C GLN A 21 0.78 -21.47 -0.62
N LEU A 22 0.93 -20.21 -1.00
CA LEU A 22 -0.06 -19.56 -1.86
C LEU A 22 -0.19 -20.31 -3.18
N LYS A 23 -1.43 -20.49 -3.66
CA LYS A 23 -1.73 -21.22 -4.88
C LYS A 23 -2.83 -20.53 -5.68
N VAL A 24 -2.65 -20.43 -6.99
CA VAL A 24 -3.74 -20.05 -7.90
C VAL A 24 -4.84 -21.13 -7.84
N GLY A 25 -6.10 -20.70 -7.66
CA GLY A 25 -7.22 -21.61 -7.49
C GLY A 25 -7.23 -22.36 -6.14
N PHE A 26 -6.65 -21.78 -5.09
CA PHE A 26 -6.64 -22.37 -3.74
C PHE A 26 -8.05 -22.77 -3.27
N TYR A 27 -9.05 -21.97 -3.59
CA TYR A 27 -10.44 -22.17 -3.19
C TYR A 27 -11.28 -23.05 -4.13
N ASN A 28 -10.72 -23.59 -5.22
CA ASN A 28 -11.49 -24.34 -6.23
C ASN A 28 -12.33 -25.49 -5.66
N SER A 29 -11.87 -26.13 -4.58
CA SER A 29 -12.59 -27.23 -3.93
C SER A 29 -13.40 -26.81 -2.71
N THR A 30 -12.98 -25.75 -1.98
CA THR A 30 -13.56 -25.36 -0.69
C THR A 30 -14.56 -24.20 -0.80
N CYS A 31 -14.40 -23.34 -1.81
CA CYS A 31 -15.28 -22.22 -2.12
C CYS A 31 -15.20 -21.86 -3.62
N PRO A 32 -15.71 -22.69 -4.53
CA PRO A 32 -15.50 -22.53 -5.98
C PRO A 32 -15.96 -21.20 -6.54
N ARG A 33 -16.93 -20.55 -5.89
CA ARG A 33 -17.50 -19.27 -6.31
C ARG A 33 -16.81 -18.05 -5.69
N ALA A 34 -15.74 -18.24 -4.89
CA ALA A 34 -15.11 -17.14 -4.16
C ALA A 34 -14.71 -15.98 -5.09
N GLU A 35 -13.94 -16.25 -6.14
CA GLU A 35 -13.48 -15.21 -7.06
C GLU A 35 -14.64 -14.53 -7.81
N SER A 36 -15.66 -15.28 -8.21
CA SER A 36 -16.82 -14.70 -8.91
C SER A 36 -17.69 -13.83 -8.01
N ILE A 37 -17.86 -14.18 -6.74
CA ILE A 37 -18.58 -13.38 -5.75
C ILE A 37 -17.87 -12.05 -5.53
N ILE A 38 -16.55 -12.08 -5.30
CA ILE A 38 -15.74 -10.87 -5.11
C ILE A 38 -15.82 -9.99 -6.36
N GLY A 39 -15.58 -10.55 -7.55
CA GLY A 39 -15.58 -9.79 -8.81
C GLY A 39 -16.93 -9.11 -9.10
N GLN A 40 -18.07 -9.76 -8.79
CA GLN A 40 -19.39 -9.15 -8.95
C GLN A 40 -19.59 -7.95 -8.01
N ILE A 41 -19.13 -8.04 -6.76
CA ILE A 41 -19.23 -6.95 -5.79
C ILE A 41 -18.33 -5.79 -6.18
N VAL A 42 -17.08 -6.08 -6.59
CA VAL A 42 -16.16 -5.07 -7.10
C VAL A 42 -16.75 -4.36 -8.32
N ALA A 43 -17.26 -5.10 -9.30
CA ALA A 43 -17.88 -4.51 -10.49
C ALA A 43 -19.08 -3.62 -10.18
N LYS A 44 -19.93 -4.02 -9.21
CA LYS A 44 -21.06 -3.22 -8.75
C LYS A 44 -20.64 -1.90 -8.11
N ARG A 45 -19.55 -1.91 -7.33
CA ARG A 45 -19.06 -0.73 -6.59
C ARG A 45 -18.02 0.09 -7.34
N PHE A 46 -17.36 -0.47 -8.35
CA PHE A 46 -16.27 0.18 -9.06
C PHE A 46 -16.63 1.56 -9.65
N ASN A 47 -17.88 1.76 -10.00
CA ASN A 47 -18.37 3.05 -10.51
C ASN A 47 -18.44 4.15 -9.43
N THR A 48 -18.19 3.83 -8.17
CA THR A 48 -18.32 4.74 -7.04
C THR A 48 -16.99 5.14 -6.43
N THR A 49 -15.93 4.29 -6.51
CA THR A 49 -14.63 4.61 -5.87
C THR A 49 -13.49 3.66 -6.29
N ALA A 50 -12.24 4.13 -6.15
CA ALA A 50 -11.02 3.34 -6.36
C ALA A 50 -10.14 3.37 -5.09
N SER A 51 -9.76 2.19 -4.55
CA SER A 51 -8.88 2.09 -3.36
C SER A 51 -8.09 0.78 -3.32
N GLY A 52 -6.85 0.83 -2.82
CA GLY A 52 -5.99 -0.33 -2.57
C GLY A 52 -5.90 -0.67 -1.08
N CYS A 53 -5.61 -1.94 -0.69
CA CYS A 53 -5.72 -2.40 0.71
C CYS A 53 -4.81 -3.55 1.13
N ASP A 54 -4.44 -3.57 2.43
CA ASP A 54 -3.88 -4.67 3.21
C ASP A 54 -4.87 -5.12 4.31
N ALA A 55 -4.86 -6.39 4.74
CA ALA A 55 -5.92 -6.94 5.60
C ALA A 55 -5.83 -6.55 7.08
N SER A 56 -4.66 -6.22 7.62
CA SER A 56 -4.50 -5.71 8.98
C SER A 56 -5.13 -4.33 9.16
N ILE A 57 -5.08 -3.50 8.13
CA ILE A 57 -5.76 -2.20 8.05
C ILE A 57 -7.29 -2.29 8.16
N LEU A 58 -7.89 -3.46 7.95
CA LEU A 58 -9.35 -3.62 8.06
C LEU A 58 -9.85 -3.60 9.50
N ILE A 59 -9.00 -3.92 10.47
CA ILE A 59 -9.37 -3.96 11.88
C ILE A 59 -9.68 -2.55 12.36
N ASP A 60 -10.83 -2.40 13.02
CA ASP A 60 -11.24 -1.11 13.59
C ASP A 60 -10.55 -0.86 14.93
N SER A 61 -10.28 0.40 15.21
CA SER A 61 -9.83 0.87 16.52
C SER A 61 -10.93 0.69 17.56
N THR A 62 -10.52 0.57 18.82
CA THR A 62 -11.42 0.53 19.97
C THR A 62 -11.17 1.72 20.86
N ASN A 63 -11.95 1.88 21.94
CA ASN A 63 -11.72 2.94 22.90
C ASN A 63 -10.36 2.85 23.63
N THR A 64 -9.69 1.70 23.54
CA THR A 64 -8.44 1.42 24.28
C THR A 64 -7.28 1.00 23.37
N THR A 65 -7.52 0.78 22.07
CA THR A 65 -6.50 0.26 21.14
C THR A 65 -6.63 0.95 19.80
N GLU A 66 -5.57 1.59 19.36
CA GLU A 66 -5.45 2.11 18.00
C GLU A 66 -5.22 0.98 16.99
N SER A 67 -5.56 1.22 15.74
CA SER A 67 -5.34 0.29 14.63
C SER A 67 -4.53 0.96 13.51
N GLU A 68 -4.13 0.19 12.52
CA GLU A 68 -3.44 0.73 11.34
C GLU A 68 -4.26 1.79 10.58
N LYS A 69 -5.59 1.86 10.76
CA LYS A 69 -6.42 2.94 10.19
C LYS A 69 -6.06 4.31 10.72
N ASP A 70 -5.54 4.37 11.96
CA ASP A 70 -5.18 5.63 12.63
C ASP A 70 -3.81 6.16 12.19
N ALA A 71 -3.00 5.34 11.52
CA ALA A 71 -1.74 5.79 10.93
C ALA A 71 -1.98 6.87 9.88
N GLY A 72 -1.17 7.94 9.90
CA GLY A 72 -1.33 9.08 9.01
C GLY A 72 -1.37 8.73 7.52
N ALA A 73 -0.60 7.72 7.10
CA ALA A 73 -0.60 7.23 5.71
C ALA A 73 -1.92 6.54 5.29
N ASN A 74 -2.71 6.09 6.25
CA ASN A 74 -3.93 5.31 6.01
C ASN A 74 -5.23 6.11 6.16
N GLN A 75 -5.19 7.35 6.64
CA GLN A 75 -6.37 8.18 6.88
C GLN A 75 -7.20 8.48 5.63
N THR A 76 -6.59 8.37 4.46
CA THR A 76 -7.25 8.60 3.16
C THR A 76 -7.74 7.32 2.49
N VAL A 77 -7.46 6.14 3.05
CA VAL A 77 -7.95 4.86 2.52
C VAL A 77 -9.47 4.77 2.69
N ARG A 78 -10.15 4.27 1.66
CA ARG A 78 -11.62 4.18 1.59
C ARG A 78 -12.03 2.76 1.17
N GLU A 79 -13.34 2.53 1.02
CA GLU A 79 -13.95 1.30 0.48
C GLU A 79 -13.79 0.06 1.35
N PHE A 80 -13.62 0.24 2.63
CA PHE A 80 -13.67 -0.86 3.58
C PHE A 80 -14.98 -1.64 3.51
N GLU A 81 -16.10 -0.96 3.20
CA GLU A 81 -17.45 -1.51 3.06
C GLU A 81 -17.58 -2.48 1.88
N LEU A 82 -16.78 -2.30 0.81
CA LEU A 82 -16.72 -3.26 -0.30
C LEU A 82 -16.21 -4.61 0.20
N ILE A 83 -15.16 -4.57 1.02
CA ILE A 83 -14.57 -5.79 1.60
C ILE A 83 -15.55 -6.45 2.58
N ASP A 84 -16.28 -5.65 3.39
CA ASP A 84 -17.30 -6.16 4.30
C ASP A 84 -18.44 -6.84 3.53
N GLU A 85 -18.95 -6.23 2.43
CA GLU A 85 -20.00 -6.81 1.58
C GLU A 85 -19.51 -8.15 0.97
N ALA A 86 -18.28 -8.19 0.47
CA ALA A 86 -17.68 -9.41 -0.06
C ALA A 86 -17.55 -10.49 1.03
N LYS A 87 -17.10 -10.11 2.21
CA LYS A 87 -16.95 -11.05 3.35
C LYS A 87 -18.31 -11.62 3.77
N VAL A 88 -19.33 -10.79 3.91
CA VAL A 88 -20.70 -11.24 4.25
C VAL A 88 -21.24 -12.22 3.20
N ALA A 89 -21.03 -11.95 1.92
CA ALA A 89 -21.48 -12.85 0.86
C ALA A 89 -20.73 -14.19 0.88
N LEU A 90 -19.42 -14.16 1.13
CA LEU A 90 -18.58 -15.36 1.22
C LEU A 90 -18.88 -16.19 2.46
N GLU A 91 -19.18 -15.57 3.60
CA GLU A 91 -19.56 -16.32 4.81
C GLU A 91 -20.91 -17.03 4.66
N LYS A 92 -21.80 -16.54 3.78
CA LYS A 92 -23.05 -17.25 3.44
C LYS A 92 -22.81 -18.45 2.52
N GLU A 93 -21.86 -18.33 1.59
CA GLU A 93 -21.56 -19.38 0.60
C GLU A 93 -20.66 -20.47 1.18
N CYS A 94 -19.60 -20.09 1.87
CA CYS A 94 -18.56 -20.98 2.40
C CYS A 94 -18.01 -20.43 3.73
N PRO A 95 -18.73 -20.67 4.84
CA PRO A 95 -18.38 -20.10 6.14
C PRO A 95 -16.93 -20.39 6.57
N SER A 96 -16.27 -19.38 7.14
CA SER A 96 -14.90 -19.45 7.69
C SER A 96 -13.84 -20.03 6.73
N THR A 97 -14.02 -19.81 5.43
CA THR A 97 -13.15 -20.39 4.40
C THR A 97 -12.21 -19.37 3.76
N VAL A 98 -12.73 -18.19 3.36
CA VAL A 98 -11.97 -17.19 2.62
C VAL A 98 -11.49 -16.08 3.56
N SER A 99 -10.17 -15.84 3.58
CA SER A 99 -9.57 -14.79 4.42
C SER A 99 -9.87 -13.39 3.91
N CYS A 100 -9.88 -12.41 4.80
CA CYS A 100 -9.97 -11.00 4.44
C CYS A 100 -8.78 -10.56 3.58
N ALA A 101 -7.59 -11.11 3.83
CA ALA A 101 -6.39 -10.88 3.05
C ALA A 101 -6.54 -11.31 1.58
N ASP A 102 -7.16 -12.47 1.33
CA ASP A 102 -7.41 -12.92 -0.03
C ASP A 102 -8.55 -12.14 -0.69
N ILE A 103 -9.57 -11.72 0.07
CA ILE A 103 -10.64 -10.84 -0.46
C ILE A 103 -10.04 -9.54 -0.99
N ILE A 104 -9.18 -8.86 -0.23
CA ILE A 104 -8.52 -7.63 -0.67
C ILE A 104 -7.70 -7.87 -1.94
N THR A 105 -6.88 -8.91 -1.94
CA THR A 105 -5.97 -9.18 -3.06
C THR A 105 -6.72 -9.48 -4.36
N LEU A 106 -7.81 -10.23 -4.27
CA LEU A 106 -8.70 -10.52 -5.40
C LEU A 106 -9.48 -9.28 -5.84
N ALA A 107 -10.01 -8.51 -4.89
CA ALA A 107 -10.72 -7.26 -5.19
C ALA A 107 -9.79 -6.25 -5.89
N THR A 108 -8.53 -6.14 -5.46
CA THR A 108 -7.53 -5.30 -6.11
C THR A 108 -7.26 -5.73 -7.55
N ARG A 109 -7.10 -7.04 -7.82
CA ARG A 109 -6.96 -7.57 -9.18
C ARG A 109 -8.16 -7.17 -10.06
N ASP A 110 -9.37 -7.31 -9.53
CA ASP A 110 -10.60 -7.01 -10.26
C ASP A 110 -10.74 -5.51 -10.52
N ALA A 111 -10.39 -4.66 -9.56
CA ALA A 111 -10.36 -3.21 -9.74
C ALA A 111 -9.33 -2.78 -10.81
N VAL A 112 -8.14 -3.40 -10.83
CA VAL A 112 -7.13 -3.20 -11.87
C VAL A 112 -7.69 -3.56 -13.24
N ALA A 113 -8.37 -4.70 -13.37
CA ALA A 113 -8.98 -5.12 -14.64
C ALA A 113 -10.10 -4.18 -15.09
N LEU A 114 -10.94 -3.71 -14.19
CA LEU A 114 -12.01 -2.73 -14.47
C LEU A 114 -11.46 -1.37 -14.87
N SER A 115 -10.30 -0.97 -14.33
CA SER A 115 -9.54 0.20 -14.78
C SER A 115 -8.84 -0.03 -16.13
N LYS A 116 -9.23 -1.03 -16.91
CA LYS A 116 -8.60 -1.43 -18.18
C LYS A 116 -7.13 -1.86 -18.05
N GLY A 117 -6.67 -2.15 -16.84
CA GLY A 117 -5.36 -2.73 -16.55
C GLY A 117 -5.29 -4.23 -16.92
N PRO A 118 -4.14 -4.87 -16.68
CA PRO A 118 -3.99 -6.29 -16.92
C PRO A 118 -4.83 -7.11 -15.93
N PHE A 119 -5.50 -8.16 -16.43
CA PHE A 119 -5.96 -9.23 -15.55
C PHE A 119 -4.79 -10.17 -15.27
N TYR A 120 -4.60 -10.57 -14.01
CA TYR A 120 -3.52 -11.48 -13.60
C TYR A 120 -4.01 -12.52 -12.60
N ALA A 121 -3.41 -13.71 -12.66
CA ALA A 121 -3.71 -14.79 -11.74
C ALA A 121 -3.15 -14.46 -10.34
N VAL A 122 -4.00 -14.50 -9.33
CA VAL A 122 -3.65 -14.23 -7.94
C VAL A 122 -3.50 -15.54 -7.18
N PRO A 123 -2.31 -15.87 -6.66
CA PRO A 123 -2.17 -16.96 -5.70
C PRO A 123 -2.89 -16.58 -4.40
N THR A 124 -3.78 -17.45 -3.92
CA THR A 124 -4.57 -17.31 -2.70
C THR A 124 -4.20 -18.36 -1.65
N GLY A 125 -4.77 -18.31 -0.47
CA GLY A 125 -4.42 -19.16 0.68
C GLY A 125 -3.79 -18.38 1.83
N ARG A 126 -3.87 -17.03 1.80
CA ARG A 126 -3.46 -16.16 2.91
C ARG A 126 -4.37 -16.36 4.11
N ARG A 127 -3.82 -16.05 5.25
CA ARG A 127 -4.58 -15.94 6.50
C ARG A 127 -4.48 -14.53 7.06
N ASP A 128 -5.45 -14.18 7.86
CA ASP A 128 -5.58 -12.86 8.47
C ASP A 128 -4.71 -12.74 9.72
N GLY A 129 -4.06 -11.60 9.90
CA GLY A 129 -3.30 -11.25 11.10
C GLY A 129 -4.18 -11.11 12.35
N LEU A 130 -3.54 -11.16 13.51
CA LEU A 130 -4.18 -11.04 14.83
C LEU A 130 -3.94 -9.67 15.47
N VAL A 131 -3.12 -8.83 14.84
CA VAL A 131 -2.69 -7.53 15.34
C VAL A 131 -2.89 -6.49 14.26
N SER A 132 -3.28 -5.29 14.65
CA SER A 132 -3.28 -4.08 13.83
C SER A 132 -2.68 -2.97 14.69
N ASN A 133 -1.52 -2.46 14.28
CA ASN A 133 -0.74 -1.51 15.06
C ASN A 133 -0.28 -0.35 14.16
N PRO A 134 -0.68 0.90 14.42
CA PRO A 134 -0.30 2.05 13.60
C PRO A 134 1.23 2.28 13.57
N ASP A 135 1.97 1.88 14.61
CA ASP A 135 3.42 2.02 14.67
C ASP A 135 4.17 1.06 13.70
N GLU A 136 3.48 0.04 13.19
CA GLU A 136 4.03 -0.91 12.22
C GLU A 136 3.80 -0.48 10.76
N VAL A 137 3.04 0.60 10.54
CA VAL A 137 2.78 1.16 9.21
C VAL A 137 4.00 1.97 8.76
N PHE A 138 4.76 1.38 7.86
CA PHE A 138 5.95 2.01 7.29
C PHE A 138 5.84 2.09 5.76
N LEU A 139 5.32 3.21 5.27
CA LEU A 139 5.17 3.48 3.84
C LEU A 139 6.12 4.58 3.38
N PRO A 140 6.71 4.48 2.18
CA PRO A 140 7.51 5.56 1.62
C PRO A 140 6.64 6.79 1.35
N GLY A 141 7.03 7.95 1.88
CA GLY A 141 6.30 9.20 1.67
C GLY A 141 6.49 9.80 0.27
N PRO A 142 5.67 10.79 -0.11
CA PRO A 142 5.67 11.39 -1.45
C PRO A 142 6.96 12.15 -1.80
N THR A 143 7.76 12.52 -0.79
CA THR A 143 9.01 13.27 -0.94
C THR A 143 10.26 12.43 -0.81
N ILE A 144 10.12 11.10 -0.63
CA ILE A 144 11.24 10.16 -0.48
C ILE A 144 12.22 10.28 -1.67
N SER A 145 13.52 10.10 -1.41
CA SER A 145 14.49 10.02 -2.51
C SER A 145 14.35 8.70 -3.27
N VAL A 146 14.77 8.67 -4.54
CA VAL A 146 14.75 7.43 -5.34
C VAL A 146 15.63 6.36 -4.70
N SER A 147 16.81 6.74 -4.17
CA SER A 147 17.70 5.81 -3.49
C SER A 147 17.08 5.19 -2.23
N ASP A 148 16.41 6.00 -1.42
CA ASP A 148 15.74 5.50 -0.21
C ASP A 148 14.53 4.65 -0.55
N ALA A 149 13.75 5.03 -1.57
CA ALA A 149 12.65 4.21 -2.08
C ALA A 149 13.16 2.83 -2.56
N ILE A 150 14.27 2.79 -3.31
CA ILE A 150 14.90 1.53 -3.73
C ILE A 150 15.24 0.67 -2.51
N ASN A 151 15.81 1.24 -1.45
CA ASN A 151 16.14 0.52 -0.23
C ASN A 151 14.89 -0.04 0.48
N VAL A 152 13.82 0.76 0.59
CA VAL A 152 12.55 0.33 1.19
C VAL A 152 11.95 -0.85 0.42
N PHE A 153 11.89 -0.76 -0.91
CA PHE A 153 11.38 -1.84 -1.74
C PHE A 153 12.29 -3.08 -1.71
N ALA A 154 13.61 -2.91 -1.72
CA ALA A 154 14.58 -4.00 -1.62
C ALA A 154 14.47 -4.76 -0.28
N ALA A 155 14.20 -4.08 0.84
CA ALA A 155 13.95 -4.70 2.13
C ALA A 155 12.74 -5.67 2.08
N LYS A 156 11.79 -5.41 1.19
CA LYS A 156 10.64 -6.29 0.90
C LYS A 156 10.89 -7.21 -0.31
N LYS A 157 12.14 -7.39 -0.72
CA LYS A 157 12.56 -8.25 -1.84
C LYS A 157 11.99 -7.83 -3.21
N LEU A 158 11.59 -6.56 -3.34
CA LEU A 158 11.16 -5.97 -4.60
C LEU A 158 12.35 -5.30 -5.30
N THR A 159 12.47 -5.49 -6.61
CA THR A 159 13.53 -4.89 -7.42
C THR A 159 13.19 -3.46 -7.82
N VAL A 160 14.17 -2.72 -8.35
CA VAL A 160 13.95 -1.38 -8.92
C VAL A 160 12.86 -1.42 -10.01
N ASN A 161 12.88 -2.44 -10.88
CA ASN A 161 11.82 -2.63 -11.88
C ASN A 161 10.44 -2.82 -11.24
N ASN A 162 10.35 -3.61 -10.14
CA ASN A 162 9.08 -3.77 -9.42
C ASN A 162 8.63 -2.43 -8.81
N MET A 163 9.52 -1.68 -8.19
CA MET A 163 9.23 -0.37 -7.62
C MET A 163 8.69 0.60 -8.67
N VAL A 164 9.39 0.76 -9.79
CA VAL A 164 8.94 1.66 -10.86
C VAL A 164 7.60 1.21 -11.45
N ALA A 165 7.41 -0.11 -11.65
CA ALA A 165 6.14 -0.65 -12.13
C ALA A 165 4.98 -0.40 -11.15
N LEU A 166 5.19 -0.60 -9.84
CA LEU A 166 4.16 -0.37 -8.81
C LEU A 166 3.81 1.10 -8.64
N LEU A 167 4.79 2.00 -8.71
CA LEU A 167 4.54 3.45 -8.71
C LEU A 167 3.75 3.88 -9.95
N GLY A 168 3.83 3.13 -11.06
CA GLY A 168 2.95 3.30 -12.21
C GLY A 168 1.46 3.12 -11.92
N GLY A 169 1.10 2.53 -10.79
CA GLY A 169 -0.28 2.52 -10.27
C GLY A 169 -0.86 3.93 -10.07
N HIS A 170 0.00 4.94 -9.89
CA HIS A 170 -0.38 6.35 -9.84
C HIS A 170 -0.98 6.89 -11.15
N THR A 171 -1.04 6.10 -12.21
CA THR A 171 -1.84 6.43 -13.41
C THR A 171 -3.36 6.43 -13.11
N VAL A 172 -3.78 5.90 -11.95
CA VAL A 172 -5.18 5.90 -11.51
C VAL A 172 -5.29 6.56 -10.13
N GLY A 173 -6.31 7.41 -9.97
CA GLY A 173 -6.65 7.98 -8.68
C GLY A 173 -6.18 9.41 -8.46
N VAL A 174 -6.27 9.84 -7.21
CA VAL A 174 -6.03 11.22 -6.79
C VAL A 174 -5.05 11.28 -5.62
N ALA A 175 -4.42 12.44 -5.44
CA ALA A 175 -3.71 12.80 -4.24
C ALA A 175 -4.34 14.06 -3.60
N HIS A 176 -4.37 14.11 -2.28
CA HIS A 176 -4.68 15.31 -1.54
C HIS A 176 -3.60 16.37 -1.73
N CYS A 177 -3.99 17.63 -1.81
CA CYS A 177 -3.06 18.73 -2.03
C CYS A 177 -1.96 18.83 -0.98
N SER A 178 -2.25 18.50 0.26
CA SER A 178 -1.29 18.45 1.37
C SER A 178 -0.06 17.56 1.10
N PHE A 179 -0.16 16.59 0.21
CA PHE A 179 0.97 15.72 -0.15
C PHE A 179 1.97 16.35 -1.14
N PHE A 180 1.61 17.45 -1.80
CA PHE A 180 2.46 18.05 -2.84
C PHE A 180 2.40 19.59 -2.89
N GLU A 181 1.70 20.27 -1.97
CA GLU A 181 1.52 21.72 -1.97
C GLU A 181 2.84 22.50 -1.86
N ASP A 182 3.85 21.93 -1.18
CA ASP A 182 5.19 22.51 -1.08
C ASP A 182 5.83 22.68 -2.47
N ARG A 183 5.56 21.75 -3.40
CA ARG A 183 6.02 21.82 -4.78
C ARG A 183 5.42 22.98 -5.58
N LEU A 184 4.29 23.49 -5.12
CA LEU A 184 3.55 24.54 -5.86
C LEU A 184 4.06 25.94 -5.52
N SER A 185 4.59 26.18 -4.31
CA SER A 185 4.86 27.55 -3.85
C SER A 185 6.11 27.74 -3.02
N ASN A 186 6.56 26.71 -2.29
CA ASN A 186 7.69 26.82 -1.36
C ASN A 186 8.58 25.57 -1.40
N PHE A 187 8.92 25.13 -2.61
CA PHE A 187 9.73 23.92 -2.78
C PHE A 187 11.06 24.03 -2.04
N GLN A 188 11.30 23.13 -1.10
CA GLN A 188 12.51 23.09 -0.28
C GLN A 188 12.83 24.41 0.45
N GLY A 189 11.82 25.22 0.76
CA GLY A 189 12.00 26.51 1.45
C GLY A 189 12.46 27.67 0.57
N THR A 190 12.41 27.53 -0.75
CA THR A 190 12.88 28.54 -1.71
C THR A 190 11.87 29.67 -1.97
N ASN A 191 10.64 29.57 -1.44
CA ASN A 191 9.50 30.45 -1.76
C ASN A 191 9.18 30.50 -3.28
N ALA A 192 9.51 29.43 -3.99
CA ALA A 192 9.23 29.24 -5.40
C ALA A 192 8.69 27.84 -5.68
N PRO A 193 7.99 27.62 -6.81
CA PRO A 193 7.59 26.30 -7.25
C PRO A 193 8.79 25.38 -7.51
N ASP A 194 8.54 24.06 -7.49
CA ASP A 194 9.52 23.05 -7.90
C ASP A 194 9.94 23.25 -9.36
N PRO A 195 11.22 23.54 -9.65
CA PRO A 195 11.69 23.78 -11.01
C PRO A 195 11.64 22.53 -11.91
N THR A 196 11.44 21.37 -11.34
CA THR A 196 11.27 20.11 -12.09
C THR A 196 9.83 19.87 -12.54
N MET A 197 8.86 20.71 -12.10
CA MET A 197 7.45 20.62 -12.48
C MET A 197 7.14 21.58 -13.64
N ASP A 198 6.33 21.12 -14.57
CA ASP A 198 5.81 21.96 -15.69
C ASP A 198 5.06 23.17 -15.16
N PRO A 199 5.37 24.41 -15.60
CA PRO A 199 4.74 25.62 -15.08
C PRO A 199 3.22 25.67 -15.29
N ALA A 200 2.71 25.08 -16.39
CA ALA A 200 1.27 25.03 -16.64
C ALA A 200 0.58 24.11 -15.64
N LEU A 201 1.20 22.96 -15.32
CA LEU A 201 0.70 22.07 -14.28
C LEU A 201 0.72 22.75 -12.90
N VAL A 202 1.79 23.49 -12.57
CA VAL A 202 1.85 24.27 -11.31
C VAL A 202 0.66 25.23 -11.21
N ALA A 203 0.36 25.96 -12.27
CA ALA A 203 -0.76 26.91 -12.28
C ALA A 203 -2.12 26.19 -12.12
N GLU A 204 -2.31 25.06 -12.79
CA GLU A 204 -3.51 24.24 -12.69
C GLU A 204 -3.70 23.70 -11.27
N LEU A 205 -2.66 23.08 -10.70
CA LEU A 205 -2.71 22.51 -9.35
C LEU A 205 -2.90 23.58 -8.28
N LYS A 206 -2.29 24.78 -8.42
CA LYS A 206 -2.56 25.91 -7.52
C LYS A 206 -4.04 26.28 -7.49
N ARG A 207 -4.70 26.30 -8.67
CA ARG A 207 -6.13 26.60 -8.77
C ARG A 207 -6.97 25.50 -8.09
N ILE A 208 -6.62 24.24 -8.28
CA ILE A 208 -7.30 23.11 -7.62
C ILE A 208 -7.11 23.19 -6.10
N CYS A 209 -5.89 23.40 -5.66
CA CYS A 209 -5.49 23.39 -4.25
C CYS A 209 -5.83 24.67 -3.49
N SER A 210 -6.40 25.70 -4.13
CA SER A 210 -6.86 26.92 -3.46
C SER A 210 -8.17 26.71 -2.67
N GLY A 211 -8.83 25.56 -2.81
CA GLY A 211 -10.05 25.21 -2.09
C GLY A 211 -9.80 24.89 -0.62
N ASN A 212 -10.90 24.92 0.18
CA ASN A 212 -10.87 24.49 1.56
C ASN A 212 -10.94 22.95 1.68
N ASN A 213 -10.58 22.43 2.84
CA ASN A 213 -10.71 21.01 3.20
C ASN A 213 -9.81 20.05 2.39
N ASP A 214 -8.57 20.48 2.09
CA ASP A 214 -7.54 19.67 1.44
C ASP A 214 -8.05 18.97 0.16
N PRO A 215 -8.33 19.74 -0.93
CA PRO A 215 -8.84 19.19 -2.18
C PRO A 215 -7.91 18.12 -2.75
N THR A 216 -8.42 17.38 -3.73
CA THR A 216 -7.65 16.35 -4.42
C THR A 216 -7.38 16.73 -5.88
N ALA A 217 -6.25 16.29 -6.41
CA ALA A 217 -5.91 16.36 -7.83
C ALA A 217 -5.62 14.99 -8.39
N PHE A 218 -5.95 14.74 -9.65
CA PHE A 218 -5.57 13.52 -10.34
C PHE A 218 -4.05 13.41 -10.43
N LEU A 219 -3.53 12.21 -10.16
CA LEU A 219 -2.10 11.92 -10.30
C LEU A 219 -1.69 11.83 -11.78
N ASP A 220 -2.57 11.31 -12.61
CA ASP A 220 -2.47 11.34 -14.07
C ASP A 220 -3.59 12.23 -14.62
N GLN A 221 -3.21 13.37 -15.23
CA GLN A 221 -4.17 14.33 -15.77
C GLN A 221 -4.69 13.92 -17.17
N GLY A 222 -4.06 12.92 -17.80
CA GLY A 222 -4.43 12.43 -19.14
C GLY A 222 -5.49 11.35 -19.12
N THR A 223 -5.25 10.29 -18.36
CA THR A 223 -6.12 9.09 -18.28
C THR A 223 -6.42 8.65 -16.84
N PRO A 224 -6.99 9.52 -15.97
CA PRO A 224 -7.04 9.34 -14.52
C PRO A 224 -7.81 8.11 -14.02
N PHE A 225 -8.55 7.44 -14.91
CA PHE A 225 -9.35 6.23 -14.61
C PHE A 225 -8.91 5.00 -15.39
N VAL A 226 -7.78 5.08 -16.11
CA VAL A 226 -7.27 3.99 -16.93
C VAL A 226 -5.90 3.57 -16.44
N LEU A 227 -5.73 2.29 -16.12
CA LEU A 227 -4.42 1.76 -15.76
C LEU A 227 -3.60 1.51 -17.02
N ASP A 228 -2.86 2.54 -17.43
CA ASP A 228 -2.01 2.56 -18.62
C ASP A 228 -0.66 3.23 -18.35
N ASN A 229 0.14 3.41 -19.37
CA ASN A 229 1.48 3.99 -19.26
C ASN A 229 1.52 5.51 -19.33
N GLN A 230 0.39 6.19 -19.29
CA GLN A 230 0.33 7.66 -19.38
C GLN A 230 1.04 8.35 -18.22
N PHE A 231 1.00 7.76 -17.03
CA PHE A 231 1.80 8.20 -15.89
C PHE A 231 3.27 8.43 -16.24
N TYR A 232 3.91 7.51 -16.96
CA TYR A 232 5.32 7.67 -17.34
C TYR A 232 5.51 8.77 -18.40
N ASN A 233 4.58 8.89 -19.34
CA ASN A 233 4.59 10.00 -20.29
C ASN A 233 4.46 11.33 -19.57
N GLN A 234 3.55 11.47 -18.61
CA GLN A 234 3.40 12.65 -17.76
C GLN A 234 4.71 12.99 -17.03
N THR A 235 5.37 12.01 -16.41
CA THR A 235 6.63 12.26 -15.69
C THR A 235 7.77 12.68 -16.61
N LEU A 236 7.86 12.15 -17.82
CA LEU A 236 8.84 12.59 -18.84
C LEU A 236 8.59 14.04 -19.30
N PHE A 237 7.34 14.48 -19.31
CA PHE A 237 6.95 15.87 -19.61
C PHE A 237 6.91 16.78 -18.37
N LYS A 238 7.55 16.39 -17.25
CA LYS A 238 7.59 17.14 -15.99
C LYS A 238 6.21 17.33 -15.34
N ARG A 239 5.29 16.43 -15.56
CA ARG A 239 3.92 16.50 -15.07
C ARG A 239 3.63 15.49 -13.94
N GLY A 240 4.67 14.93 -13.32
CA GLY A 240 4.53 14.09 -12.13
C GLY A 240 4.07 14.92 -10.93
N VAL A 241 2.93 14.59 -10.32
CA VAL A 241 2.33 15.33 -9.19
C VAL A 241 3.11 15.11 -7.90
N MET A 242 3.39 13.85 -7.55
CA MET A 242 4.22 13.54 -6.40
C MET A 242 5.71 13.78 -6.73
N GLN A 243 6.48 14.19 -5.74
CA GLN A 243 7.91 14.46 -5.94
C GLN A 243 8.67 13.19 -6.32
N ILE A 244 8.36 12.06 -5.69
CA ILE A 244 8.98 10.77 -6.03
C ILE A 244 8.68 10.39 -7.48
N ASP A 245 7.45 10.57 -7.96
CA ASP A 245 7.05 10.22 -9.32
C ASP A 245 7.87 10.99 -10.35
N GLN A 246 8.01 12.31 -10.16
CA GLN A 246 8.81 13.15 -11.05
C GLN A 246 10.29 12.75 -11.04
N ARG A 247 10.83 12.40 -9.86
CA ARG A 247 12.24 11.99 -9.72
C ARG A 247 12.57 10.70 -10.45
N LEU A 248 11.61 9.76 -10.59
CA LEU A 248 11.82 8.52 -11.35
C LEU A 248 12.29 8.79 -12.79
N ALA A 249 11.77 9.84 -13.43
CA ALA A 249 12.14 10.19 -14.81
C ALA A 249 13.55 10.77 -14.94
N SER A 250 14.10 11.37 -13.87
CA SER A 250 15.39 12.05 -13.89
C SER A 250 16.54 11.27 -13.22
N ASP A 251 16.22 10.27 -12.38
CA ASP A 251 17.23 9.48 -11.69
C ASP A 251 17.86 8.42 -12.61
N LYS A 252 19.19 8.31 -12.55
CA LYS A 252 19.96 7.39 -13.42
C LYS A 252 19.58 5.91 -13.25
N SER A 253 19.13 5.52 -12.05
CA SER A 253 18.74 4.14 -11.76
C SER A 253 17.35 3.77 -12.28
N THR A 254 16.49 4.75 -12.59
CA THR A 254 15.09 4.52 -12.95
C THR A 254 14.69 5.10 -14.31
N SER A 255 15.36 6.15 -14.81
CA SER A 255 14.98 6.86 -16.03
C SER A 255 14.88 5.97 -17.27
N GLY A 256 15.76 4.97 -17.40
CA GLY A 256 15.69 4.00 -18.51
C GLY A 256 14.45 3.12 -18.42
N ILE A 257 14.02 2.74 -17.21
CA ILE A 257 12.81 1.94 -16.99
C ILE A 257 11.56 2.79 -17.29
N VAL A 258 11.54 4.05 -16.81
CA VAL A 258 10.47 5.02 -17.10
C VAL A 258 10.30 5.21 -18.60
N SER A 259 11.38 5.47 -19.33
CA SER A 259 11.34 5.64 -20.79
C SER A 259 10.87 4.37 -21.51
N GLY A 260 11.29 3.19 -21.03
CA GLY A 260 10.84 1.90 -21.56
C GLY A 260 9.35 1.68 -21.37
N PHE A 261 8.81 2.00 -20.19
CA PHE A 261 7.37 1.89 -19.95
C PHE A 261 6.56 2.97 -20.66
N ALA A 262 7.05 4.19 -20.75
CA ALA A 262 6.40 5.27 -21.50
C ALA A 262 6.22 4.91 -22.99
N SER A 263 7.21 4.25 -23.60
CA SER A 263 7.17 3.84 -25.00
C SER A 263 6.42 2.53 -25.26
N ASN A 264 6.15 1.72 -24.22
CA ASN A 264 5.56 0.38 -24.39
C ASN A 264 4.56 0.06 -23.26
N ASN A 265 3.29 0.38 -23.51
CA ASN A 265 2.20 0.09 -22.58
C ASN A 265 2.05 -1.41 -22.25
N ALA A 266 2.28 -2.29 -23.24
CA ALA A 266 2.17 -3.73 -23.01
C ALA A 266 3.26 -4.23 -22.05
N ALA A 267 4.50 -3.74 -22.20
CA ALA A 267 5.59 -4.04 -21.28
C ALA A 267 5.28 -3.53 -19.85
N PHE A 268 4.79 -2.29 -19.71
CA PHE A 268 4.36 -1.76 -18.41
C PHE A 268 3.31 -2.68 -17.77
N ARG A 269 2.20 -2.97 -18.47
CA ARG A 269 1.11 -3.79 -17.96
C ARG A 269 1.57 -5.18 -17.51
N LEU A 270 2.45 -5.81 -18.26
CA LEU A 270 3.04 -7.11 -17.89
C LEU A 270 3.85 -6.99 -16.59
N ARG A 271 4.76 -6.02 -16.50
CA ARG A 271 5.61 -5.82 -15.32
C ARG A 271 4.82 -5.37 -14.10
N PHE A 272 3.76 -4.59 -14.28
CA PHE A 272 2.83 -4.22 -13.22
C PHE A 272 2.15 -5.46 -12.64
N ALA A 273 1.57 -6.33 -13.48
CA ALA A 273 0.95 -7.57 -13.04
C ALA A 273 1.92 -8.48 -12.26
N GLU A 274 3.13 -8.68 -12.76
CA GLU A 274 4.18 -9.44 -12.07
C GLU A 274 4.54 -8.82 -10.71
N ALA A 275 4.68 -7.50 -10.66
CA ALA A 275 5.00 -6.78 -9.44
C ALA A 275 3.86 -6.84 -8.40
N MET A 276 2.60 -6.76 -8.84
CA MET A 276 1.41 -6.91 -7.97
C MET A 276 1.33 -8.30 -7.35
N VAL A 277 1.56 -9.36 -8.13
CA VAL A 277 1.61 -10.74 -7.60
C VAL A 277 2.73 -10.89 -6.57
N LYS A 278 3.90 -10.32 -6.86
CA LYS A 278 5.04 -10.36 -5.95
C LYS A 278 4.78 -9.57 -4.67
N MET A 279 4.21 -8.37 -4.78
CA MET A 279 3.82 -7.54 -3.63
C MET A 279 2.79 -8.27 -2.77
N GLY A 280 1.77 -8.88 -3.36
CA GLY A 280 0.77 -9.66 -2.66
C GLY A 280 1.30 -10.93 -1.97
N SER A 281 2.57 -11.26 -2.14
CA SER A 281 3.23 -12.41 -1.48
C SER A 281 4.21 -12.00 -0.38
N ILE A 282 4.29 -10.69 -0.05
CA ILE A 282 5.20 -10.17 0.98
C ILE A 282 4.67 -10.54 2.37
N GLU A 283 5.49 -11.21 3.16
CA GLU A 283 5.28 -11.48 4.59
C GLU A 283 3.90 -12.05 4.94
N VAL A 284 3.32 -12.85 4.05
CA VAL A 284 1.98 -13.41 4.22
C VAL A 284 1.94 -14.52 5.26
N LEU A 285 0.85 -14.60 5.99
CA LEU A 285 0.52 -15.72 6.87
C LEU A 285 -0.16 -16.81 6.05
N VAL A 286 0.24 -18.07 6.27
CA VAL A 286 -0.30 -19.25 5.58
C VAL A 286 -0.42 -20.46 6.52
N GLY A 287 -1.13 -21.48 6.12
CA GLY A 287 -1.29 -22.73 6.90
C GLY A 287 -2.03 -22.50 8.20
N ASN A 288 -1.36 -22.68 9.33
CA ASN A 288 -1.93 -22.50 10.67
C ASN A 288 -1.58 -21.16 11.33
N ASN A 289 -0.83 -20.29 10.64
CA ASN A 289 -0.46 -18.98 11.16
C ASN A 289 -1.59 -17.99 10.89
N GLY A 290 -2.05 -17.25 11.91
CA GLY A 290 -3.18 -16.35 11.82
C GLY A 290 -4.53 -17.07 11.80
N GLN A 291 -5.57 -16.42 11.31
CA GLN A 291 -6.95 -16.91 11.33
C GLN A 291 -7.68 -16.66 10.01
N ILE A 292 -8.89 -17.15 9.88
CA ILE A 292 -9.88 -16.68 8.91
C ILE A 292 -10.89 -15.85 9.69
N ARG A 293 -10.83 -14.52 9.56
CA ARG A 293 -11.78 -13.66 10.25
C ARG A 293 -13.18 -13.82 9.64
N GLN A 294 -14.19 -13.93 10.50
CA GLN A 294 -15.60 -13.96 10.08
C GLN A 294 -16.15 -12.57 9.79
N ASN A 295 -15.57 -11.58 10.45
CA ASN A 295 -15.77 -10.16 10.20
C ASN A 295 -14.38 -9.52 10.04
N CYS A 296 -14.13 -8.83 8.93
CA CYS A 296 -12.82 -8.28 8.65
C CYS A 296 -12.42 -7.14 9.60
N ARG A 297 -13.40 -6.53 10.27
CA ARG A 297 -13.20 -5.39 11.19
C ARG A 297 -12.69 -5.77 12.57
N VAL A 298 -12.77 -7.05 12.94
CA VAL A 298 -12.39 -7.52 14.28
C VAL A 298 -11.67 -8.87 14.21
N VAL A 299 -10.76 -9.08 15.14
CA VAL A 299 -10.15 -10.40 15.37
C VAL A 299 -11.20 -11.33 15.95
N ASN A 300 -11.32 -12.57 15.44
CA ASN A 300 -12.23 -13.55 16.02
C ASN A 300 -11.87 -13.77 17.50
N GLN A 301 -12.85 -13.66 18.37
CA GLN A 301 -12.68 -14.04 19.77
C GLN A 301 -12.57 -15.55 19.83
N GLY A 302 -11.37 -16.06 20.00
CA GLY A 302 -11.11 -17.50 20.11
C GLY A 302 -11.46 -18.00 21.50
N LYS A 303 -11.97 -19.26 21.61
CA LYS A 303 -11.75 -20.06 22.81
C LYS A 303 -10.23 -20.07 23.07
N PRO A 304 -9.76 -19.96 24.34
CA PRO A 304 -8.33 -20.04 24.62
C PRO A 304 -7.76 -21.30 23.98
N LEU A 305 -6.84 -21.17 23.07
CA LEU A 305 -6.01 -22.28 22.60
C LEU A 305 -5.30 -22.81 23.85
N SER A 306 -5.58 -24.07 24.21
CA SER A 306 -4.81 -24.79 25.20
C SER A 306 -3.33 -24.62 24.89
N SER A 307 -2.57 -24.18 25.87
CA SER A 307 -1.14 -23.85 25.81
C SER A 307 -0.32 -25.04 25.28
N GLY A 308 -0.21 -25.15 23.96
CA GLY A 308 0.81 -25.93 23.29
C GLY A 308 1.99 -25.00 23.04
N ASN A 309 3.13 -25.31 23.61
CA ASN A 309 4.41 -24.62 23.55
C ASN A 309 4.65 -23.86 22.24
N LEU A 310 4.42 -22.54 22.27
CA LEU A 310 4.99 -21.61 21.30
C LEU A 310 6.48 -21.45 21.67
N GLY A 311 7.33 -22.10 20.91
CA GLY A 311 8.76 -21.83 20.95
C GLY A 311 9.00 -20.34 20.73
N GLN A 312 9.47 -19.67 21.77
CA GLN A 312 9.86 -18.27 21.74
C GLN A 312 11.05 -18.11 20.76
N GLY A 313 10.76 -17.79 19.51
CA GLY A 313 11.73 -17.17 18.63
C GLY A 313 12.06 -15.81 19.21
N LYS A 314 13.29 -15.67 19.76
CA LYS A 314 13.81 -14.37 20.25
C LYS A 314 13.64 -13.33 19.14
N PRO A 315 13.08 -12.15 19.44
CA PRO A 315 13.04 -11.06 18.47
C PRO A 315 14.45 -10.70 18.05
N LYS A 316 14.71 -10.71 16.75
CA LYS A 316 15.95 -10.15 16.18
C LYS A 316 15.94 -8.66 16.53
N LYS A 317 17.00 -8.19 17.20
CA LYS A 317 17.22 -6.75 17.47
C LYS A 317 17.05 -5.95 16.17
N PRO A 318 16.35 -4.82 16.21
CA PRO A 318 16.31 -3.91 15.07
C PRO A 318 17.73 -3.48 14.72
N VAL A 319 18.04 -3.49 13.43
CA VAL A 319 19.25 -2.86 12.91
C VAL A 319 19.11 -1.37 13.16
N ASP A 320 20.06 -0.77 13.88
CA ASP A 320 20.13 0.65 14.17
C ASP A 320 20.04 1.44 12.85
N GLN A 321 18.87 2.04 12.60
CA GLN A 321 18.72 3.04 11.56
C GLN A 321 18.91 4.43 12.17
N PRO A 322 19.60 5.36 11.48
CA PRO A 322 19.84 6.70 11.99
C PRO A 322 18.51 7.44 12.17
N LYS A 323 18.21 7.81 13.43
CA LYS A 323 17.03 8.61 13.76
C LYS A 323 17.04 9.91 12.97
N PRO A 324 15.91 10.33 12.38
CA PRO A 324 15.81 11.63 11.74
C PRO A 324 16.10 12.74 12.77
N LYS A 325 17.06 13.61 12.44
CA LYS A 325 17.41 14.77 13.28
C LYS A 325 16.17 15.65 13.45
N LYS A 326 15.63 15.73 14.65
CA LYS A 326 14.60 16.71 15.02
C LYS A 326 15.16 18.11 14.75
N GLN A 327 14.69 18.77 13.72
CA GLN A 327 14.88 20.21 13.54
C GLN A 327 14.15 20.94 14.66
N LYS A 328 14.92 21.44 15.62
CA LYS A 328 14.39 22.35 16.64
C LYS A 328 14.04 23.66 15.95
N SER A 329 12.76 23.90 15.70
CA SER A 329 12.27 25.23 15.33
C SER A 329 12.51 26.17 16.51
N LYS A 330 13.48 27.05 16.40
CA LYS A 330 13.66 28.18 17.34
C LYS A 330 12.64 29.26 16.99
N THR A 331 11.43 29.15 17.48
CA THR A 331 10.46 30.24 17.46
C THR A 331 10.91 31.27 18.51
N LYS A 332 11.61 32.30 18.08
CA LYS A 332 11.86 33.50 18.88
C LYS A 332 10.53 34.24 19.03
N ARG A 333 9.90 34.11 20.20
CA ARG A 333 8.82 35.00 20.63
C ARG A 333 9.39 36.44 20.75
N GLN A 334 9.06 37.29 19.78
CA GLN A 334 9.24 38.73 19.94
C GLN A 334 8.12 39.27 20.85
N LYS A 335 8.51 39.87 21.97
CA LYS A 335 7.61 40.62 22.84
C LYS A 335 7.10 41.88 22.12
N PRO A 336 5.82 42.26 22.25
CA PRO A 336 5.32 43.49 21.68
C PRO A 336 5.91 44.72 22.39
N LYS A 337 6.50 45.61 21.63
CA LYS A 337 6.90 46.96 22.13
C LYS A 337 5.66 47.80 22.35
N SER A 338 5.45 48.25 23.58
CA SER A 338 4.43 49.25 23.94
C SER A 338 4.67 50.58 23.22
N LYS A 339 3.67 51.01 22.46
CA LYS A 339 3.65 52.39 21.92
C LYS A 339 3.36 53.36 23.02
N LYS A 340 4.30 54.28 23.32
CA LYS A 340 4.06 55.48 24.14
C LYS A 340 3.33 56.53 23.27
N ASN A 341 2.18 57.01 23.78
CA ASN A 341 1.46 58.16 23.24
C ASN A 341 2.27 59.44 23.47
N PRO A 342 2.35 60.35 22.50
CA PRO A 342 2.79 61.72 22.74
C PRO A 342 1.59 62.56 23.18
N LYS A 343 1.79 63.26 24.31
CA LYS A 343 0.87 64.25 24.89
C LYS A 343 0.72 65.48 23.96
N ASN A 344 -0.52 65.88 23.76
CA ASN A 344 -0.89 67.22 23.29
C ASN A 344 -0.30 68.30 24.18
N GLY A 345 0.36 69.27 23.55
CA GLY A 345 0.71 70.60 24.10
C GLY A 345 0.15 71.68 23.18
N LYS A 346 -0.79 72.44 23.74
CA LYS A 346 -1.35 73.67 23.20
C LYS A 346 -0.27 74.75 23.06
N LYS A 347 -0.20 75.42 21.97
CA LYS A 347 -0.40 76.85 21.76
C LYS A 347 -0.50 77.14 20.26
#